data_0483ed6c728244b692bd8a1799ad5dd0
#
_entry.id   0483ed6c728244b692bd8a1799ad5dd0
#
_cell.length_a   1.000
_cell.length_b   1.000
_cell.length_c   1.000
_cell.angle_alpha   90.00
_cell.angle_beta   90.00
_cell.angle_gamma   90.00
#
_symmetry.space_group_name_H-M   'P 1'
#
loop_
_entity.id
_entity.type
_entity.pdbx_description
1 polymer ?
#
loop_
_entity_poly.entity_id
_entity_poly.type
_entity_poly.pdbx_seq_one_letter_code
_entity_poly.pdbx_strand_id
1 'polypeptide(L)'
;MSSFYTSVERFANNILWRGYENGKRFERKVKFSPTLFISGKKDVASNYTSLANGRPLSPIKMDTMREAKDWIEQYKDVHGMQIAGSTNYIAQFIQEKYPSDIKFDTSLINIASFDIEVDISDGYPDMNTADKEITSIAYKSSKSNDYHLLGRKDYDKSKTLLDIDPDNIHFMKFDTEEALLRRFKQLWMNDYPDIVTGWNVAYFDIQYIITRMTSLFGEEWVRDLSPWRGLRQTGREFFGKMQQTYEISGIAVIDYMDVFKKFGYKYGPQESWKLDHIANVVLGEAKLDYSEYGTLTELYEQNPQLYLDYNLKDTWLIQRFEDETALLSLVMTVAYGGGVNFNDAFGTVGIWETTLYRRLLKEGRVPPIKSGPGQRAGDLVGGYVKDPKVGMHPWVVSFDLNSLYPHLMLQYNMSPETYIEDRREYVSQDMVLLNKYQNNDKSVSVAANGACFTNEFKGVIPSIIDEYYGNRSVIKQNMLKVEQALENAKDPVEKANLKREANSLHNQQMAIKIAMNSLYGATANIYFLYYINDMAEAITTSGQLSIRWAEKSVNVYLNKLLKTDNKDYIIYIDTDSIYVDMSAVIKASFGNADVTRTQGEEFLDKVCKMKIEEVLENG
;
A
#
# COMPACT_ATOMS: atom_id res chain seq x y z
N MET A 1 2.38 27.75 4.85
CA MET A 1 3.72 27.20 5.13
C MET A 1 3.59 25.71 5.20
N SER A 2 4.30 24.95 4.36
CA SER A 2 4.20 23.49 4.35
C SER A 2 5.05 22.92 5.50
N SER A 3 4.43 22.11 6.34
CA SER A 3 5.10 21.30 7.35
C SER A 3 4.65 19.88 7.20
N PHE A 4 5.59 18.93 7.17
CA PHE A 4 5.31 17.50 7.10
C PHE A 4 6.40 16.71 7.84
N TYR A 5 6.04 15.52 8.33
CA TYR A 5 6.96 14.62 9.01
C TYR A 5 7.58 13.62 8.04
N THR A 6 8.76 13.11 8.34
CA THR A 6 9.37 11.96 7.67
C THR A 6 9.49 10.75 8.59
N SER A 7 9.49 10.99 9.92
CA SER A 7 9.44 9.93 10.94
C SER A 7 8.80 10.46 12.22
N VAL A 8 7.92 9.64 12.81
CA VAL A 8 7.31 9.87 14.12
C VAL A 8 7.39 8.57 14.91
N GLU A 9 8.22 8.53 15.96
CA GLU A 9 8.47 7.32 16.72
C GLU A 9 8.27 7.55 18.21
N ARG A 10 7.85 6.50 18.93
CA ARG A 10 7.75 6.54 20.36
C ARG A 10 9.07 6.16 21.01
N PHE A 11 9.55 7.01 21.92
CA PHE A 11 10.69 6.72 22.79
C PHE A 11 10.33 7.00 24.24
N ALA A 12 10.04 5.96 25.01
CA ALA A 12 9.51 6.04 26.38
C ALA A 12 8.25 6.93 26.46
N ASN A 13 8.31 8.09 27.15
CA ASN A 13 7.23 9.09 27.24
C ASN A 13 7.41 10.27 26.25
N ASN A 14 8.33 10.14 25.31
CA ASN A 14 8.57 11.16 24.29
C ASN A 14 8.22 10.63 22.90
N ILE A 15 8.00 11.56 22.01
CA ILE A 15 7.96 11.32 20.56
C ILE A 15 9.25 11.88 19.96
N LEU A 16 9.92 11.05 19.18
CA LEU A 16 10.99 11.46 18.26
C LEU A 16 10.30 11.86 16.96
N TRP A 17 10.45 13.11 16.58
CA TRP A 17 9.71 13.71 15.47
C TRP A 17 10.68 14.40 14.52
N ARG A 18 10.78 13.87 13.31
CA ARG A 18 11.64 14.34 12.23
C ARG A 18 10.77 14.73 11.04
N GLY A 19 11.16 15.75 10.31
CA GLY A 19 10.42 16.23 9.14
C GLY A 19 10.94 17.55 8.62
N TYR A 20 10.09 18.25 7.88
CA TYR A 20 10.42 19.54 7.26
C TYR A 20 9.41 20.60 7.65
N GLU A 21 9.90 21.79 7.91
CA GLU A 21 9.12 22.99 8.20
C GLU A 21 9.74 24.17 7.43
N ASN A 22 8.95 24.78 6.53
CA ASN A 22 9.41 25.87 5.67
C ASN A 22 10.67 25.54 4.85
N GLY A 23 10.74 24.32 4.31
CA GLY A 23 11.86 23.83 3.50
C GLY A 23 13.11 23.40 4.30
N LYS A 24 13.10 23.52 5.64
CA LYS A 24 14.22 23.13 6.50
C LYS A 24 13.88 21.88 7.29
N ARG A 25 14.82 20.94 7.34
CA ARG A 25 14.72 19.74 8.16
C ARG A 25 14.75 20.10 9.64
N PHE A 26 13.94 19.44 10.42
CA PHE A 26 13.98 19.48 11.88
C PHE A 26 14.06 18.08 12.48
N GLU A 27 14.64 18.00 13.67
CA GLU A 27 14.72 16.81 14.51
C GLU A 27 14.37 17.24 15.93
N ARG A 28 13.25 16.71 16.47
CA ARG A 28 12.72 17.13 17.77
C ARG A 28 12.38 15.93 18.63
N LYS A 29 12.83 15.94 19.87
CA LYS A 29 12.35 15.02 20.93
C LYS A 29 11.38 15.81 21.81
N VAL A 30 10.10 15.43 21.78
CA VAL A 30 9.05 16.17 22.48
C VAL A 30 8.32 15.27 23.48
N LYS A 31 8.05 15.78 24.69
CA LYS A 31 7.16 15.11 25.64
C LYS A 31 5.75 15.10 25.05
N PHE A 32 5.08 13.95 25.11
CA PHE A 32 3.72 13.81 24.61
C PHE A 32 2.76 13.46 25.75
N SER A 33 1.67 14.21 25.80
CA SER A 33 0.58 14.07 26.76
C SER A 33 -0.66 13.60 26.00
N PRO A 34 -0.96 12.29 26.00
CA PRO A 34 -2.08 11.74 25.22
C PRO A 34 -3.43 12.15 25.82
N THR A 35 -4.44 12.19 24.93
CA THR A 35 -5.83 12.46 25.30
C THR A 35 -6.61 11.15 25.34
N LEU A 36 -7.26 10.86 26.44
CA LEU A 36 -8.29 9.84 26.60
C LEU A 36 -9.65 10.51 26.73
N PHE A 37 -10.71 9.77 26.49
CA PHE A 37 -12.08 10.23 26.61
C PHE A 37 -12.83 9.32 27.58
N ILE A 38 -13.52 9.91 28.54
CA ILE A 38 -14.26 9.16 29.56
C ILE A 38 -15.73 9.55 29.58
N SER A 39 -16.58 8.62 30.03
CA SER A 39 -17.98 8.95 30.30
C SER A 39 -18.06 10.08 31.33
N GLY A 40 -18.62 11.21 30.93
CA GLY A 40 -18.78 12.37 31.77
C GLY A 40 -19.85 12.18 32.83
N LYS A 41 -19.88 13.07 33.84
CA LYS A 41 -21.05 13.27 34.68
C LYS A 41 -22.21 13.73 33.79
N LYS A 42 -23.44 13.30 34.10
CA LYS A 42 -24.67 13.52 33.30
C LYS A 42 -24.93 14.97 32.86
N ASP A 43 -24.27 15.95 33.49
CA ASP A 43 -24.57 17.37 33.31
C ASP A 43 -23.48 18.19 32.61
N VAL A 44 -22.44 17.53 32.03
CA VAL A 44 -21.40 18.26 31.29
C VAL A 44 -21.70 18.18 29.79
N ALA A 45 -22.04 19.33 29.19
CA ALA A 45 -22.12 19.45 27.74
C ALA A 45 -20.78 19.07 27.12
N SER A 46 -20.76 18.03 26.35
CA SER A 46 -19.57 17.53 25.66
C SER A 46 -19.75 17.58 24.15
N ASN A 47 -18.71 18.04 23.47
CA ASN A 47 -18.64 17.99 22.00
C ASN A 47 -18.29 16.59 21.48
N TYR A 48 -18.09 15.61 22.37
CA TYR A 48 -17.68 14.27 22.01
C TYR A 48 -18.68 13.22 22.49
N THR A 49 -18.93 12.22 21.63
CA THR A 49 -19.79 11.08 21.94
C THR A 49 -19.07 9.78 21.65
N SER A 50 -19.42 8.73 22.37
CA SER A 50 -18.91 7.38 22.12
C SER A 50 -19.47 6.83 20.79
N LEU A 51 -18.60 6.30 19.93
CA LEU A 51 -19.00 5.60 18.72
C LEU A 51 -19.87 4.37 19.03
N ALA A 52 -19.58 3.67 20.13
CA ALA A 52 -20.24 2.41 20.47
C ALA A 52 -21.69 2.57 20.96
N ASN A 53 -22.03 3.67 21.63
CA ASN A 53 -23.34 3.81 22.28
C ASN A 53 -23.88 5.25 22.35
N GLY A 54 -23.24 6.21 21.66
CA GLY A 54 -23.68 7.61 21.62
C GLY A 54 -23.58 8.38 22.93
N ARG A 55 -23.04 7.80 24.02
CA ARG A 55 -22.95 8.49 25.31
C ARG A 55 -21.97 9.66 25.25
N PRO A 56 -22.26 10.78 25.93
CA PRO A 56 -21.35 11.92 26.05
C PRO A 56 -20.01 11.49 26.69
N LEU A 57 -18.91 11.98 26.13
CA LEU A 57 -17.56 11.73 26.61
C LEU A 57 -16.82 13.05 26.85
N SER A 58 -16.03 13.11 27.93
CA SER A 58 -15.19 14.26 28.23
C SER A 58 -13.72 13.93 27.98
N PRO A 59 -12.96 14.80 27.27
CA PRO A 59 -11.53 14.58 27.07
C PRO A 59 -10.75 14.78 28.36
N ILE A 60 -9.81 13.90 28.63
CA ILE A 60 -8.83 14.00 29.71
C ILE A 60 -7.45 13.93 29.11
N LYS A 61 -6.62 14.93 29.39
CA LYS A 61 -5.21 14.94 28.99
C LYS A 61 -4.36 14.32 30.09
N MET A 62 -3.61 13.27 29.76
CA MET A 62 -2.71 12.58 30.67
C MET A 62 -1.32 13.21 30.60
N ASP A 63 -0.57 13.23 31.70
CA ASP A 63 0.75 13.83 31.71
C ASP A 63 1.77 13.05 30.90
N THR A 64 1.61 11.73 30.83
CA THR A 64 2.52 10.85 30.08
C THR A 64 1.77 9.69 29.42
N MET A 65 2.41 9.09 28.39
CA MET A 65 1.91 7.85 27.73
C MET A 65 1.86 6.66 28.69
N ARG A 66 2.78 6.61 29.66
CA ARG A 66 2.79 5.54 30.69
C ARG A 66 1.60 5.72 31.64
N GLU A 67 1.39 6.91 32.13
CA GLU A 67 0.23 7.21 32.98
C GLU A 67 -1.10 6.89 32.29
N ALA A 68 -1.24 7.26 31.01
CA ALA A 68 -2.44 6.91 30.25
C ALA A 68 -2.66 5.39 30.18
N LYS A 69 -1.59 4.61 29.96
CA LYS A 69 -1.68 3.15 29.97
C LYS A 69 -2.07 2.60 31.34
N ASP A 70 -1.39 3.05 32.39
CA ASP A 70 -1.62 2.59 33.76
C ASP A 70 -3.06 2.96 34.21
N TRP A 71 -3.53 4.13 33.81
CA TRP A 71 -4.88 4.60 34.09
C TRP A 71 -5.95 3.75 33.36
N ILE A 72 -5.75 3.40 32.10
CA ILE A 72 -6.62 2.49 31.36
C ILE A 72 -6.71 1.14 32.08
N GLU A 73 -5.58 0.53 32.43
CA GLU A 73 -5.55 -0.77 33.11
C GLU A 73 -6.27 -0.73 34.48
N GLN A 74 -6.17 0.38 35.21
CA GLN A 74 -6.82 0.55 36.50
C GLN A 74 -8.35 0.69 36.39
N TYR A 75 -8.85 1.32 35.33
CA TYR A 75 -10.26 1.72 35.26
C TYR A 75 -11.08 1.02 34.18
N LYS A 76 -10.48 0.20 33.31
CA LYS A 76 -11.17 -0.47 32.20
C LYS A 76 -12.35 -1.35 32.62
N ASP A 77 -12.29 -1.96 33.81
CA ASP A 77 -13.30 -2.88 34.34
C ASP A 77 -14.24 -2.22 35.38
N VAL A 78 -14.15 -0.90 35.57
CA VAL A 78 -15.02 -0.19 36.52
C VAL A 78 -16.42 -0.03 35.95
N HIS A 79 -17.40 -0.63 36.63
CA HIS A 79 -18.79 -0.62 36.19
C HIS A 79 -19.32 0.81 36.01
N GLY A 80 -19.95 1.06 34.85
CA GLY A 80 -20.51 2.38 34.51
C GLY A 80 -19.50 3.41 33.99
N MET A 81 -18.21 3.11 34.02
CA MET A 81 -17.16 3.93 33.45
C MET A 81 -16.83 3.46 32.02
N GLN A 82 -16.85 4.37 31.07
CA GLN A 82 -16.42 4.09 29.70
C GLN A 82 -15.17 4.89 29.42
N ILE A 83 -14.15 4.21 28.88
CA ILE A 83 -12.90 4.80 28.41
C ILE A 83 -12.87 4.62 26.89
N ALA A 84 -12.60 5.69 26.16
CA ALA A 84 -12.55 5.70 24.70
C ALA A 84 -11.33 6.49 24.21
N GLY A 85 -11.02 6.36 22.93
CA GLY A 85 -9.89 7.01 22.28
C GLY A 85 -8.93 6.02 21.62
N SER A 86 -7.73 6.47 21.28
CA SER A 86 -6.72 5.63 20.67
C SER A 86 -5.53 5.41 21.63
N THR A 87 -5.07 4.18 21.73
CA THR A 87 -3.80 3.85 22.40
C THR A 87 -2.60 3.88 21.45
N ASN A 88 -2.83 4.15 20.16
CA ASN A 88 -1.77 4.47 19.20
C ASN A 88 -1.37 5.94 19.38
N TYR A 89 -0.40 6.18 20.28
CA TYR A 89 0.05 7.54 20.60
C TYR A 89 0.77 8.24 19.44
N ILE A 90 1.35 7.47 18.49
CA ILE A 90 1.92 8.02 17.25
C ILE A 90 0.79 8.61 16.41
N ALA A 91 -0.29 7.87 16.21
CA ALA A 91 -1.47 8.34 15.47
C ALA A 91 -2.12 9.56 16.15
N GLN A 92 -2.24 9.57 17.49
CA GLN A 92 -2.71 10.75 18.23
C GLN A 92 -1.81 11.97 17.99
N PHE A 93 -0.49 11.79 18.10
CA PHE A 93 0.46 12.87 17.89
C PHE A 93 0.38 13.44 16.48
N ILE A 94 0.35 12.55 15.45
CA ILE A 94 0.21 12.97 14.06
C ILE A 94 -1.10 13.75 13.86
N GLN A 95 -2.21 13.26 14.41
CA GLN A 95 -3.50 13.94 14.32
C GLN A 95 -3.50 15.32 15.01
N GLU A 96 -2.85 15.46 16.17
CA GLU A 96 -2.74 16.75 16.87
C GLU A 96 -1.86 17.76 16.12
N LYS A 97 -0.78 17.28 15.49
CA LYS A 97 0.17 18.15 14.76
C LYS A 97 -0.26 18.46 13.34
N TYR A 98 -0.96 17.53 12.71
CA TYR A 98 -1.40 17.58 11.31
C TYR A 98 -2.90 17.28 11.21
N PRO A 99 -3.79 18.18 11.72
CA PRO A 99 -5.23 17.94 11.74
C PRO A 99 -5.89 18.00 10.34
N SER A 100 -5.19 18.59 9.37
CA SER A 100 -5.61 18.68 7.96
C SER A 100 -4.81 17.72 7.08
N ASP A 101 -5.11 17.71 5.79
CA ASP A 101 -4.34 16.97 4.80
C ASP A 101 -2.89 17.44 4.76
N ILE A 102 -1.97 16.47 4.77
CA ILE A 102 -0.53 16.74 4.83
C ILE A 102 -0.03 16.99 3.42
N LYS A 103 0.29 18.28 3.15
CA LYS A 103 0.94 18.66 1.90
C LYS A 103 2.45 18.53 2.07
N PHE A 104 3.06 17.70 1.26
CA PHE A 104 4.48 17.41 1.30
C PHE A 104 5.17 17.76 -0.02
N ASP A 105 6.46 17.96 0.04
CA ASP A 105 7.34 18.22 -1.11
C ASP A 105 8.38 17.10 -1.19
N THR A 106 8.23 16.23 -2.17
CA THR A 106 9.13 15.09 -2.39
C THR A 106 10.57 15.53 -2.63
N SER A 107 10.79 16.71 -3.22
CA SER A 107 12.14 17.23 -3.47
C SER A 107 12.92 17.54 -2.20
N LEU A 108 12.23 17.72 -1.06
CA LEU A 108 12.87 17.95 0.24
C LEU A 108 13.26 16.63 0.93
N ILE A 109 12.61 15.52 0.61
CA ILE A 109 12.84 14.23 1.24
C ILE A 109 14.13 13.61 0.68
N ASN A 110 15.09 13.28 1.56
CA ASN A 110 16.31 12.60 1.15
C ASN A 110 16.06 11.09 1.06
N ILE A 111 16.03 10.57 -0.17
CA ILE A 111 15.93 9.14 -0.46
C ILE A 111 17.33 8.67 -0.84
N ALA A 112 17.89 7.75 -0.05
CA ALA A 112 19.16 7.11 -0.35
C ALA A 112 18.92 5.71 -0.89
N SER A 113 19.48 5.40 -2.04
CA SER A 113 19.62 4.04 -2.54
C SER A 113 21.06 3.58 -2.39
N PHE A 114 21.26 2.34 -1.98
CA PHE A 114 22.58 1.74 -1.94
C PHE A 114 22.51 0.22 -2.15
N ASP A 115 23.64 -0.32 -2.53
CA ASP A 115 23.85 -1.74 -2.79
C ASP A 115 25.27 -2.11 -2.36
N ILE A 116 25.45 -3.31 -1.80
CA ILE A 116 26.77 -3.80 -1.37
C ILE A 116 27.13 -5.08 -2.12
N GLU A 117 28.42 -5.22 -2.43
CA GLU A 117 29.00 -6.47 -2.88
C GLU A 117 29.91 -7.04 -1.81
N VAL A 118 29.81 -8.36 -1.63
CA VAL A 118 30.49 -9.11 -0.57
C VAL A 118 31.39 -10.18 -1.20
N ASP A 119 32.54 -10.44 -0.60
CA ASP A 119 33.41 -11.54 -1.02
C ASP A 119 32.70 -12.89 -0.85
N ILE A 120 32.60 -13.65 -1.93
CA ILE A 120 32.01 -14.98 -1.97
C ILE A 120 33.01 -16.07 -2.36
N SER A 121 34.32 -15.78 -2.30
CA SER A 121 35.38 -16.71 -2.70
C SER A 121 35.38 -18.03 -1.92
N ASP A 122 34.91 -17.97 -0.68
CA ASP A 122 34.79 -19.11 0.25
C ASP A 122 33.32 -19.37 0.66
N GLY A 123 32.42 -19.36 -0.34
CA GLY A 123 30.98 -19.62 -0.16
C GLY A 123 30.12 -18.39 0.09
N TYR A 124 28.81 -18.60 0.18
CA TYR A 124 27.85 -17.51 0.41
C TYR A 124 27.98 -16.93 1.81
N PRO A 125 27.81 -15.60 1.97
CA PRO A 125 27.90 -14.94 3.27
C PRO A 125 26.77 -15.38 4.22
N ASP A 126 27.09 -15.58 5.51
CA ASP A 126 26.08 -15.77 6.55
C ASP A 126 25.57 -14.41 7.03
N MET A 127 24.27 -14.18 6.89
CA MET A 127 23.60 -12.94 7.24
C MET A 127 23.62 -12.63 8.76
N ASN A 128 23.79 -13.65 9.61
CA ASN A 128 23.78 -13.48 11.06
C ASN A 128 25.16 -13.14 11.62
N THR A 129 26.20 -13.62 10.98
CA THR A 129 27.59 -13.38 11.41
C THR A 129 28.28 -12.31 10.58
N ALA A 130 27.83 -12.10 9.33
CA ALA A 130 28.44 -11.22 8.34
C ALA A 130 29.96 -11.43 8.27
N ASP A 131 30.36 -12.68 8.06
CA ASP A 131 31.75 -13.16 8.18
C ASP A 131 32.65 -12.74 7.00
N LYS A 132 32.04 -12.41 5.86
CA LYS A 132 32.77 -12.05 4.66
C LYS A 132 32.98 -10.53 4.52
N GLU A 133 34.06 -10.17 3.83
CA GLU A 133 34.43 -8.76 3.58
C GLU A 133 33.48 -8.08 2.59
N ILE A 134 33.09 -6.84 2.89
CA ILE A 134 32.43 -5.98 1.90
C ILE A 134 33.48 -5.40 0.96
N THR A 135 33.35 -5.71 -0.32
CA THR A 135 34.34 -5.36 -1.36
C THR A 135 34.00 -4.07 -2.10
N SER A 136 32.70 -3.75 -2.20
CA SER A 136 32.27 -2.45 -2.75
C SER A 136 30.92 -2.02 -2.19
N ILE A 137 30.66 -0.72 -2.25
CA ILE A 137 29.39 -0.07 -1.92
C ILE A 137 29.09 0.98 -2.97
N ALA A 138 27.95 0.88 -3.63
CA ALA A 138 27.37 1.94 -4.45
C ALA A 138 26.30 2.68 -3.63
N TYR A 139 26.37 4.01 -3.56
CA TYR A 139 25.47 4.85 -2.79
C TYR A 139 25.03 6.07 -3.59
N LYS A 140 23.74 6.38 -3.57
CA LYS A 140 23.17 7.56 -4.20
C LYS A 140 22.13 8.22 -3.31
N SER A 141 22.19 9.54 -3.17
CA SER A 141 21.13 10.35 -2.58
C SER A 141 20.28 11.02 -3.66
N SER A 142 18.97 11.12 -3.44
CA SER A 142 18.07 11.87 -4.33
C SER A 142 18.33 13.39 -4.34
N LYS A 143 19.19 13.89 -3.46
CA LYS A 143 19.54 15.31 -3.34
C LYS A 143 20.56 15.79 -4.37
N SER A 144 21.25 14.87 -5.02
CA SER A 144 22.21 15.17 -6.09
C SER A 144 22.10 14.14 -7.21
N ASN A 145 22.76 14.41 -8.34
CA ASN A 145 22.93 13.42 -9.41
C ASN A 145 24.13 12.51 -9.16
N ASP A 146 24.88 12.73 -8.06
CA ASP A 146 26.12 12.03 -7.78
C ASP A 146 25.89 10.60 -7.31
N TYR A 147 26.70 9.70 -7.84
CA TYR A 147 26.85 8.32 -7.40
C TYR A 147 28.20 8.19 -6.68
N HIS A 148 28.19 7.73 -5.46
CA HIS A 148 29.40 7.40 -4.72
C HIS A 148 29.66 5.91 -4.84
N LEU A 149 30.79 5.56 -5.45
CA LEU A 149 31.24 4.19 -5.61
C LEU A 149 32.49 3.98 -4.76
N LEU A 150 32.36 3.19 -3.71
CA LEU A 150 33.44 2.85 -2.80
C LEU A 150 33.90 1.43 -3.12
N GLY A 151 35.19 1.23 -3.38
CA GLY A 151 35.70 -0.09 -3.80
C GLY A 151 37.10 -0.39 -3.29
N ARG A 152 37.46 -1.68 -3.35
CA ARG A 152 38.78 -2.21 -2.96
C ARG A 152 39.73 -2.37 -4.15
N LYS A 153 39.25 -2.39 -5.37
CA LYS A 153 40.01 -2.50 -6.62
C LYS A 153 39.99 -1.19 -7.38
N ASP A 154 40.78 -1.08 -8.46
CA ASP A 154 40.82 0.10 -9.32
C ASP A 154 39.58 0.20 -10.22
N TYR A 155 39.17 1.43 -10.49
CA TYR A 155 38.06 1.76 -11.37
C TYR A 155 38.32 3.04 -12.15
N ASP A 156 38.06 3.02 -13.42
CA ASP A 156 38.13 4.18 -14.31
C ASP A 156 36.71 4.61 -14.71
N LYS A 157 36.22 5.67 -14.11
CA LYS A 157 34.87 6.19 -14.37
C LYS A 157 34.62 6.55 -15.84
N SER A 158 35.68 6.86 -16.62
CA SER A 158 35.55 7.16 -18.06
C SER A 158 35.25 5.93 -18.91
N LYS A 159 35.41 4.73 -18.35
CA LYS A 159 35.16 3.45 -19.00
C LYS A 159 33.87 2.78 -18.52
N THR A 160 33.04 3.49 -17.76
CA THR A 160 31.76 2.91 -17.33
C THR A 160 30.90 2.48 -18.52
N LEU A 161 30.23 1.32 -18.37
CA LEU A 161 29.29 0.81 -19.35
C LEU A 161 27.88 1.37 -19.14
N LEU A 162 27.68 2.18 -18.09
CA LEU A 162 26.38 2.70 -17.75
C LEU A 162 26.14 4.07 -18.42
N ASP A 163 24.88 4.34 -18.73
CA ASP A 163 24.44 5.65 -19.22
C ASP A 163 24.35 6.65 -18.05
N ILE A 164 25.51 6.88 -17.42
CA ILE A 164 25.73 7.85 -16.35
C ILE A 164 26.84 8.79 -16.80
N ASP A 165 26.63 10.09 -16.64
CA ASP A 165 27.71 11.06 -16.86
C ASP A 165 28.91 10.71 -15.94
N PRO A 166 30.09 10.42 -16.47
CA PRO A 166 31.26 10.09 -15.65
C PRO A 166 31.59 11.13 -14.57
N ASP A 167 31.24 12.40 -14.79
CA ASP A 167 31.45 13.44 -13.79
C ASP A 167 30.55 13.32 -12.56
N ASN A 168 29.44 12.62 -12.69
CA ASN A 168 28.55 12.28 -11.58
C ASN A 168 29.01 11.00 -10.83
N ILE A 169 30.05 10.28 -11.27
CA ILE A 169 30.58 9.11 -10.57
C ILE A 169 31.77 9.53 -9.70
N HIS A 170 31.59 9.46 -8.40
CA HIS A 170 32.63 9.76 -7.40
C HIS A 170 33.20 8.46 -6.85
N PHE A 171 34.17 7.91 -7.57
CA PHE A 171 34.87 6.70 -7.16
C PHE A 171 35.93 6.99 -6.10
N MET A 172 36.01 6.14 -5.06
CA MET A 172 37.05 6.14 -4.04
C MET A 172 37.56 4.73 -3.80
N LYS A 173 38.88 4.53 -3.96
CA LYS A 173 39.55 3.25 -3.65
C LYS A 173 40.04 3.24 -2.21
N PHE A 174 39.93 2.09 -1.57
CA PHE A 174 40.36 1.87 -0.20
C PHE A 174 41.24 0.61 -0.10
N ASP A 175 42.30 0.68 0.71
CA ASP A 175 43.17 -0.45 0.95
C ASP A 175 42.61 -1.44 2.00
N THR A 176 41.69 -0.98 2.86
CA THR A 176 41.04 -1.83 3.88
C THR A 176 39.53 -1.64 3.89
N GLU A 177 38.81 -2.69 4.26
CA GLU A 177 37.36 -2.66 4.43
C GLU A 177 36.94 -1.63 5.49
N GLU A 178 37.69 -1.53 6.59
CA GLU A 178 37.39 -0.59 7.66
C GLU A 178 37.42 0.87 7.16
N ALA A 179 38.36 1.20 6.29
CA ALA A 179 38.45 2.55 5.70
C ALA A 179 37.25 2.81 4.78
N LEU A 180 36.86 1.83 3.97
CA LEU A 180 35.67 1.89 3.11
C LEU A 180 34.39 2.08 3.95
N LEU A 181 34.18 1.27 4.98
CA LEU A 181 33.00 1.36 5.86
C LEU A 181 32.95 2.67 6.66
N ARG A 182 34.11 3.20 7.12
CA ARG A 182 34.17 4.51 7.75
C ARG A 182 33.76 5.63 6.78
N ARG A 183 34.17 5.53 5.52
CA ARG A 183 33.78 6.51 4.51
C ARG A 183 32.30 6.42 4.18
N PHE A 184 31.74 5.22 4.04
CA PHE A 184 30.30 5.03 3.87
C PHE A 184 29.51 5.66 5.01
N LYS A 185 29.88 5.38 6.28
CA LYS A 185 29.24 6.00 7.44
C LYS A 185 29.30 7.52 7.39
N GLN A 186 30.43 8.12 6.97
CA GLN A 186 30.55 9.58 6.81
C GLN A 186 29.57 10.12 5.76
N LEU A 187 29.44 9.48 4.59
CA LEU A 187 28.48 9.87 3.56
C LEU A 187 27.06 9.84 4.09
N TRP A 188 26.70 8.77 4.78
CA TRP A 188 25.41 8.59 5.40
C TRP A 188 25.09 9.67 6.46
N MET A 189 26.02 9.97 7.33
CA MET A 189 25.85 10.93 8.43
C MET A 189 25.88 12.40 7.97
N ASN A 190 26.54 12.71 6.85
CA ASN A 190 26.62 14.09 6.34
C ASN A 190 25.23 14.66 6.02
N ASP A 191 24.34 13.83 5.50
CA ASP A 191 22.92 14.17 5.31
C ASP A 191 22.08 12.91 5.49
N TYR A 192 21.73 12.60 6.75
CA TYR A 192 20.94 11.42 7.07
C TYR A 192 19.75 11.25 6.13
N PRO A 193 19.59 10.08 5.48
CA PRO A 193 18.41 9.82 4.67
C PRO A 193 17.12 9.92 5.50
N ASP A 194 16.04 10.27 4.84
CA ASP A 194 14.68 10.13 5.39
C ASP A 194 14.13 8.75 5.03
N ILE A 195 14.48 8.27 3.83
CA ILE A 195 14.14 6.95 3.31
C ILE A 195 15.43 6.29 2.79
N VAL A 196 15.59 5.02 3.11
CA VAL A 196 16.60 4.14 2.51
C VAL A 196 15.89 3.11 1.66
N THR A 197 16.39 2.88 0.46
CA THR A 197 15.83 1.94 -0.49
C THR A 197 16.92 1.20 -1.27
N GLY A 198 16.53 0.14 -1.94
CA GLY A 198 17.36 -0.73 -2.77
C GLY A 198 16.56 -1.99 -3.11
N TRP A 199 17.14 -2.91 -3.85
CA TRP A 199 16.49 -4.17 -4.18
C TRP A 199 16.85 -5.27 -3.18
N ASN A 200 15.88 -5.72 -2.39
CA ASN A 200 16.08 -6.61 -1.25
C ASN A 200 16.94 -6.01 -0.12
N VAL A 201 17.06 -4.69 -0.11
CA VAL A 201 17.96 -3.94 0.77
C VAL A 201 17.70 -4.18 2.26
N ALA A 202 16.44 -4.37 2.65
CA ALA A 202 16.07 -4.54 4.04
C ALA A 202 16.63 -5.85 4.64
N TYR A 203 16.62 -6.94 3.87
CA TYR A 203 16.97 -8.27 4.35
C TYR A 203 18.35 -8.74 3.92
N PHE A 204 19.03 -8.00 3.04
CA PHE A 204 20.42 -8.25 2.65
C PHE A 204 21.31 -7.09 3.08
N ASP A 205 21.31 -5.97 2.37
CA ASP A 205 22.30 -4.91 2.54
C ASP A 205 22.28 -4.29 3.93
N ILE A 206 21.11 -3.91 4.44
CA ILE A 206 20.96 -3.32 5.79
C ILE A 206 21.34 -4.33 6.87
N GLN A 207 20.84 -5.56 6.74
CA GLN A 207 21.16 -6.62 7.71
C GLN A 207 22.67 -6.88 7.72
N TYR A 208 23.27 -7.07 6.55
CA TYR A 208 24.68 -7.43 6.42
C TYR A 208 25.61 -6.31 6.86
N ILE A 209 25.41 -5.09 6.34
CA ILE A 209 26.33 -3.98 6.65
C ILE A 209 26.31 -3.59 8.15
N ILE A 210 25.14 -3.59 8.78
CA ILE A 210 25.02 -3.28 10.21
C ILE A 210 25.68 -4.39 11.05
N THR A 211 25.44 -5.67 10.72
CA THR A 211 26.05 -6.80 11.40
C THR A 211 27.57 -6.77 11.22
N ARG A 212 28.07 -6.55 9.99
CA ARG A 212 29.51 -6.46 9.70
C ARG A 212 30.18 -5.32 10.42
N MET A 213 29.59 -4.12 10.35
CA MET A 213 30.11 -2.96 11.07
C MET A 213 30.10 -3.17 12.58
N THR A 214 29.09 -3.87 13.13
CA THR A 214 29.03 -4.19 14.56
C THR A 214 30.16 -5.12 14.95
N SER A 215 30.46 -6.11 14.13
CA SER A 215 31.59 -7.03 14.35
C SER A 215 32.94 -6.34 14.34
N LEU A 216 33.13 -5.38 13.42
CA LEU A 216 34.42 -4.69 13.24
C LEU A 216 34.64 -3.52 14.20
N PHE A 217 33.59 -2.76 14.53
CA PHE A 217 33.72 -1.49 15.26
C PHE A 217 32.94 -1.45 16.57
N GLY A 218 32.12 -2.45 16.85
CA GLY A 218 31.26 -2.50 18.03
C GLY A 218 29.93 -1.77 17.85
N GLU A 219 28.93 -2.20 18.64
CA GLU A 219 27.54 -1.73 18.57
C GLU A 219 27.40 -0.22 18.75
N GLU A 220 28.15 0.37 19.69
CA GLU A 220 28.07 1.79 20.01
C GLU A 220 28.46 2.68 18.81
N TRP A 221 29.44 2.23 18.02
CA TRP A 221 29.89 2.94 16.81
C TRP A 221 28.85 2.90 15.69
N VAL A 222 28.11 1.79 15.56
CA VAL A 222 27.12 1.59 14.50
C VAL A 222 25.83 2.37 14.77
N ARG A 223 25.52 2.65 16.03
CA ARG A 223 24.35 3.46 16.43
C ARG A 223 24.29 4.82 15.77
N ASP A 224 25.42 5.39 15.36
CA ASP A 224 25.47 6.66 14.63
C ASP A 224 24.87 6.60 13.21
N LEU A 225 24.51 5.42 12.70
CA LEU A 225 23.70 5.30 11.48
C LEU A 225 22.28 5.84 11.68
N SER A 226 21.81 5.95 12.91
CA SER A 226 20.55 6.58 13.27
C SER A 226 20.76 8.00 13.76
N PRO A 227 19.99 9.00 13.30
CA PRO A 227 20.02 10.36 13.85
C PRO A 227 19.66 10.40 15.35
N TRP A 228 18.94 9.38 15.83
CA TRP A 228 18.54 9.22 17.21
C TRP A 228 19.37 8.16 17.96
N ARG A 229 20.40 7.60 17.34
CA ARG A 229 21.23 6.50 17.89
C ARG A 229 20.41 5.26 18.27
N GLY A 230 19.25 5.08 17.65
CA GLY A 230 18.35 3.96 17.87
C GLY A 230 18.46 2.94 16.74
N LEU A 231 19.00 1.76 17.04
CA LEU A 231 18.99 0.59 16.17
C LEU A 231 18.28 -0.55 16.88
N ARG A 232 17.36 -1.18 16.21
CA ARG A 232 16.63 -2.35 16.77
C ARG A 232 16.59 -3.45 15.71
N GLN A 233 17.16 -4.60 16.07
CA GLN A 233 17.00 -5.78 15.23
C GLN A 233 15.55 -6.26 15.31
N THR A 234 14.96 -6.52 14.16
CA THR A 234 13.60 -7.03 13.98
C THR A 234 13.60 -8.07 12.87
N GLY A 235 12.48 -8.70 12.60
CA GLY A 235 12.39 -9.68 11.54
C GLY A 235 10.95 -10.16 11.34
N ARG A 236 10.76 -10.89 10.27
CA ARG A 236 9.51 -11.59 9.96
C ARG A 236 9.79 -13.06 9.66
N GLU A 237 8.84 -13.91 9.99
CA GLU A 237 8.86 -15.28 9.53
C GLU A 237 8.44 -15.35 8.05
N PHE A 238 9.26 -16.01 7.24
CA PHE A 238 9.00 -16.23 5.83
C PHE A 238 9.34 -17.67 5.47
N PHE A 239 8.34 -18.45 5.04
CA PHE A 239 8.46 -19.91 4.80
C PHE A 239 9.15 -20.69 5.94
N GLY A 240 8.75 -20.42 7.18
CA GLY A 240 9.31 -21.09 8.36
C GLY A 240 10.74 -20.68 8.72
N LYS A 241 11.31 -19.67 8.07
CA LYS A 241 12.61 -19.07 8.39
C LYS A 241 12.44 -17.63 8.84
N MET A 242 13.12 -17.26 9.91
CA MET A 242 13.17 -15.88 10.38
C MET A 242 14.12 -15.08 9.48
N GLN A 243 13.58 -14.11 8.75
CA GLN A 243 14.36 -13.09 8.05
C GLN A 243 14.54 -11.90 8.98
N GLN A 244 15.79 -11.57 9.28
CA GLN A 244 16.14 -10.45 10.15
C GLN A 244 16.46 -9.21 9.34
N THR A 245 16.21 -8.05 9.94
CA THR A 245 16.59 -6.72 9.45
C THR A 245 16.78 -5.78 10.62
N TYR A 246 17.12 -4.52 10.33
CA TYR A 246 17.21 -3.48 11.36
C TYR A 246 16.23 -2.35 11.11
N GLU A 247 15.56 -1.93 12.16
CA GLU A 247 14.88 -0.64 12.21
C GLU A 247 15.89 0.42 12.67
N ILE A 248 15.98 1.51 11.89
CA ILE A 248 16.87 2.64 12.13
C ILE A 248 16.03 3.82 12.57
N SER A 249 16.05 4.19 13.85
CA SER A 249 15.20 5.29 14.34
C SER A 249 15.44 6.58 13.59
N GLY A 250 14.37 7.17 13.07
CA GLY A 250 14.39 8.40 12.27
C GLY A 250 14.57 8.19 10.77
N ILE A 251 14.77 6.95 10.31
CA ILE A 251 14.96 6.61 8.89
C ILE A 251 14.02 5.47 8.51
N ALA A 252 13.22 5.65 7.48
CA ALA A 252 12.37 4.59 6.95
C ALA A 252 13.18 3.70 6.00
N VAL A 253 13.21 2.39 6.27
CA VAL A 253 13.78 1.40 5.34
C VAL A 253 12.64 0.86 4.47
N ILE A 254 12.65 1.23 3.20
CA ILE A 254 11.60 0.90 2.23
C ILE A 254 12.22 0.07 1.10
N ASP A 255 12.10 -1.23 1.19
CA ASP A 255 12.61 -2.15 0.18
C ASP A 255 11.85 -1.99 -1.14
N TYR A 256 12.56 -1.64 -2.23
CA TYR A 256 11.92 -1.41 -3.54
C TYR A 256 11.29 -2.67 -4.13
N MET A 257 11.83 -3.84 -3.84
CA MET A 257 11.23 -5.12 -4.23
C MET A 257 9.85 -5.31 -3.56
N ASP A 258 9.73 -4.99 -2.27
CA ASP A 258 8.45 -5.08 -1.55
C ASP A 258 7.45 -3.99 -2.03
N VAL A 259 7.95 -2.80 -2.34
CA VAL A 259 7.16 -1.73 -2.99
C VAL A 259 6.60 -2.23 -4.32
N PHE A 260 7.46 -2.80 -5.17
CA PHE A 260 7.05 -3.29 -6.48
C PHE A 260 6.06 -4.46 -6.37
N LYS A 261 6.29 -5.42 -5.47
CA LYS A 261 5.36 -6.53 -5.20
C LYS A 261 3.97 -6.02 -4.82
N LYS A 262 3.89 -4.97 -4.01
CA LYS A 262 2.62 -4.45 -3.51
C LYS A 262 1.91 -3.49 -4.46
N PHE A 263 2.65 -2.63 -5.11
CA PHE A 263 2.10 -1.50 -5.86
C PHE A 263 2.35 -1.58 -7.38
N GLY A 264 3.21 -2.49 -7.83
CA GLY A 264 3.56 -2.69 -9.24
C GLY A 264 2.56 -3.52 -10.06
N TYR A 265 1.31 -3.65 -9.62
CA TYR A 265 0.30 -4.55 -10.21
C TYR A 265 -0.03 -4.25 -11.68
N LYS A 266 0.26 -3.06 -12.21
CA LYS A 266 0.09 -2.77 -13.65
C LYS A 266 0.96 -3.65 -14.55
N TYR A 267 2.03 -4.22 -14.00
CA TYR A 267 2.94 -5.10 -14.71
C TYR A 267 2.53 -6.59 -14.64
N GLY A 268 1.41 -6.89 -13.95
CA GLY A 268 0.88 -8.25 -13.79
C GLY A 268 1.70 -9.14 -12.85
N PRO A 269 1.30 -10.42 -12.73
CA PRO A 269 2.05 -11.41 -11.97
C PRO A 269 3.44 -11.63 -12.57
N GLN A 270 4.47 -11.75 -11.73
CA GLN A 270 5.86 -11.92 -12.14
C GLN A 270 6.33 -13.34 -11.88
N GLU A 271 7.05 -13.91 -12.85
CA GLU A 271 7.66 -15.24 -12.73
C GLU A 271 8.88 -15.24 -11.78
N SER A 272 9.54 -14.09 -11.66
CA SER A 272 10.72 -13.90 -10.81
C SER A 272 10.77 -12.52 -10.20
N TRP A 273 11.26 -12.44 -8.96
CA TRP A 273 11.52 -11.19 -8.25
C TRP A 273 13.00 -10.79 -8.27
N LYS A 274 13.79 -11.38 -9.17
CA LYS A 274 15.17 -10.93 -9.37
C LYS A 274 15.17 -9.54 -10.02
N LEU A 275 16.13 -8.70 -9.61
CA LEU A 275 16.26 -7.34 -10.10
C LEU A 275 16.38 -7.30 -11.63
N ASP A 276 17.15 -8.21 -12.21
CA ASP A 276 17.33 -8.33 -13.66
C ASP A 276 16.02 -8.59 -14.41
N HIS A 277 15.20 -9.52 -13.89
CA HIS A 277 13.89 -9.83 -14.50
C HIS A 277 12.98 -8.60 -14.47
N ILE A 278 12.90 -7.92 -13.33
CA ILE A 278 12.04 -6.75 -13.19
C ILE A 278 12.57 -5.55 -14.00
N ALA A 279 13.90 -5.39 -14.12
CA ALA A 279 14.50 -4.38 -15.00
C ALA A 279 14.09 -4.58 -16.45
N ASN A 280 14.08 -5.83 -16.92
CA ASN A 280 13.61 -6.14 -18.26
C ASN A 280 12.10 -5.84 -18.42
N VAL A 281 11.27 -6.21 -17.46
CA VAL A 281 9.82 -5.97 -17.50
C VAL A 281 9.47 -4.47 -17.49
N VAL A 282 10.16 -3.68 -16.68
CA VAL A 282 9.81 -2.27 -16.45
C VAL A 282 10.50 -1.34 -17.44
N LEU A 283 11.79 -1.60 -17.72
CA LEU A 283 12.66 -0.69 -18.47
C LEU A 283 13.08 -1.26 -19.84
N GLY A 284 12.85 -2.56 -20.08
CA GLY A 284 13.44 -3.25 -21.24
C GLY A 284 14.95 -3.41 -21.15
N GLU A 285 15.51 -3.33 -19.95
CA GLU A 285 16.94 -3.38 -19.67
C GLU A 285 17.29 -4.65 -18.89
N ALA A 286 18.53 -5.12 -19.05
CA ALA A 286 19.10 -6.23 -18.29
C ALA A 286 20.24 -5.74 -17.39
N LYS A 287 20.62 -6.54 -16.39
CA LYS A 287 21.88 -6.38 -15.67
C LYS A 287 23.07 -6.54 -16.62
N LEU A 288 24.25 -6.12 -16.17
CA LEU A 288 25.48 -6.36 -16.90
C LEU A 288 25.75 -7.88 -16.93
N ASP A 289 26.02 -8.41 -18.12
CA ASP A 289 26.38 -9.82 -18.28
C ASP A 289 27.84 -10.04 -17.89
N TYR A 290 28.07 -10.98 -17.01
CA TYR A 290 29.38 -11.43 -16.57
C TYR A 290 29.58 -12.96 -16.74
N SER A 291 28.70 -13.59 -17.49
CA SER A 291 28.69 -15.05 -17.67
C SER A 291 30.03 -15.62 -18.20
N GLU A 292 30.81 -14.82 -18.94
CA GLU A 292 32.14 -15.18 -19.41
C GLU A 292 33.16 -15.41 -18.27
N TYR A 293 32.92 -14.80 -17.08
CA TYR A 293 33.79 -14.97 -15.92
C TYR A 293 33.33 -16.11 -15.00
N GLY A 294 32.13 -16.67 -15.22
CA GLY A 294 31.57 -17.76 -14.43
C GLY A 294 31.00 -17.33 -13.09
N THR A 295 31.77 -16.73 -12.20
CA THR A 295 31.35 -16.28 -10.85
C THR A 295 31.67 -14.82 -10.57
N LEU A 296 30.97 -14.21 -9.60
CA LEU A 296 31.29 -12.84 -9.15
C LEU A 296 32.69 -12.73 -8.54
N THR A 297 33.21 -13.79 -7.92
CA THR A 297 34.58 -13.84 -7.41
C THR A 297 35.59 -13.76 -8.56
N GLU A 298 35.39 -14.55 -9.61
CA GLU A 298 36.25 -14.51 -10.79
C GLU A 298 36.17 -13.17 -11.52
N LEU A 299 34.96 -12.59 -11.59
CA LEU A 299 34.76 -11.23 -12.11
C LEU A 299 35.55 -10.19 -11.29
N TYR A 300 35.46 -10.27 -9.95
CA TYR A 300 36.17 -9.35 -9.04
C TYR A 300 37.69 -9.38 -9.23
N GLU A 301 38.28 -10.58 -9.47
CA GLU A 301 39.72 -10.74 -9.65
C GLU A 301 40.16 -10.41 -11.08
N GLN A 302 39.40 -10.81 -12.11
CA GLN A 302 39.81 -10.70 -13.52
C GLN A 302 39.40 -9.37 -14.16
N ASN A 303 38.25 -8.82 -13.80
CA ASN A 303 37.73 -7.58 -14.36
C ASN A 303 37.03 -6.69 -13.29
N PRO A 304 37.83 -6.06 -12.41
CA PRO A 304 37.30 -5.16 -11.38
C PRO A 304 36.48 -4.00 -11.93
N GLN A 305 36.77 -3.54 -13.14
CA GLN A 305 36.00 -2.47 -13.80
C GLN A 305 34.53 -2.89 -13.98
N LEU A 306 34.30 -4.04 -14.57
CA LEU A 306 32.94 -4.59 -14.79
C LEU A 306 32.26 -4.94 -13.46
N TYR A 307 33.02 -5.44 -12.48
CA TYR A 307 32.48 -5.73 -11.14
C TYR A 307 31.94 -4.48 -10.43
N LEU A 308 32.67 -3.39 -10.51
CA LEU A 308 32.25 -2.12 -9.90
C LEU A 308 31.12 -1.44 -10.69
N ASP A 309 31.13 -1.57 -12.03
CA ASP A 309 29.97 -1.19 -12.84
C ASP A 309 28.72 -2.02 -12.51
N TYR A 310 28.87 -3.32 -12.19
CA TYR A 310 27.77 -4.19 -11.78
C TYR A 310 27.12 -3.71 -10.48
N ASN A 311 27.91 -3.43 -9.44
CA ASN A 311 27.41 -2.85 -8.17
C ASN A 311 26.74 -1.49 -8.40
N LEU A 312 27.34 -0.62 -9.21
CA LEU A 312 26.78 0.70 -9.54
C LEU A 312 25.46 0.56 -10.32
N LYS A 313 25.34 -0.44 -11.20
CA LYS A 313 24.14 -0.71 -12.00
C LYS A 313 22.93 -1.02 -11.12
N ASP A 314 23.11 -1.77 -10.05
CA ASP A 314 22.00 -2.14 -9.14
C ASP A 314 21.41 -0.89 -8.45
N THR A 315 22.25 0.03 -7.99
CA THR A 315 21.80 1.33 -7.45
C THR A 315 21.18 2.23 -8.54
N TRP A 316 21.74 2.24 -9.75
CA TRP A 316 21.23 3.04 -10.87
C TRP A 316 19.87 2.55 -11.35
N LEU A 317 19.62 1.24 -11.38
CA LEU A 317 18.33 0.66 -11.73
C LEU A 317 17.22 1.10 -10.78
N ILE A 318 17.47 1.24 -9.48
CA ILE A 318 16.50 1.74 -8.52
C ILE A 318 16.06 3.17 -8.86
N GLN A 319 17.00 4.04 -9.24
CA GLN A 319 16.66 5.39 -9.70
C GLN A 319 15.79 5.35 -10.95
N ARG A 320 16.16 4.51 -11.93
CA ARG A 320 15.40 4.35 -13.17
C ARG A 320 13.99 3.81 -12.94
N PHE A 321 13.84 2.89 -11.99
CA PHE A 321 12.51 2.42 -11.58
C PHE A 321 11.67 3.55 -11.01
N GLU A 322 12.23 4.36 -10.12
CA GLU A 322 11.48 5.48 -9.54
C GLU A 322 11.12 6.54 -10.59
N ASP A 323 12.02 6.83 -11.52
CA ASP A 323 11.77 7.78 -12.63
C ASP A 323 10.62 7.30 -13.54
N GLU A 324 10.49 5.98 -13.74
CA GLU A 324 9.45 5.40 -14.60
C GLU A 324 8.15 5.12 -13.85
N THR A 325 8.22 4.64 -12.62
CA THR A 325 7.06 4.12 -11.90
C THR A 325 6.54 5.03 -10.81
N ALA A 326 7.38 5.89 -10.23
CA ALA A 326 7.11 6.76 -9.08
C ALA A 326 6.48 6.03 -7.86
N LEU A 327 6.89 4.76 -7.62
CA LEU A 327 6.28 3.93 -6.59
C LEU A 327 6.64 4.36 -5.16
N LEU A 328 7.83 4.91 -4.92
CA LEU A 328 8.16 5.49 -3.60
C LEU A 328 7.31 6.74 -3.33
N SER A 329 7.09 7.56 -4.36
CA SER A 329 6.17 8.70 -4.28
C SER A 329 4.74 8.26 -3.96
N LEU A 330 4.30 7.10 -4.50
CA LEU A 330 3.01 6.50 -4.16
C LEU A 330 2.97 6.04 -2.69
N VAL A 331 4.01 5.36 -2.19
CA VAL A 331 4.12 4.96 -0.77
C VAL A 331 3.98 6.17 0.15
N MET A 332 4.68 7.27 -0.14
CA MET A 332 4.57 8.51 0.63
C MET A 332 3.15 9.09 0.60
N THR A 333 2.51 9.08 -0.58
CA THR A 333 1.14 9.58 -0.74
C THR A 333 0.15 8.74 0.06
N VAL A 334 0.29 7.41 0.06
CA VAL A 334 -0.53 6.49 0.87
C VAL A 334 -0.32 6.74 2.36
N ALA A 335 0.93 6.88 2.80
CA ALA A 335 1.26 7.13 4.21
C ALA A 335 0.67 8.44 4.73
N TYR A 336 0.83 9.53 4.01
CA TYR A 336 0.27 10.82 4.40
C TYR A 336 -1.26 10.86 4.32
N GLY A 337 -1.86 10.21 3.33
CA GLY A 337 -3.31 10.04 3.24
C GLY A 337 -3.88 9.30 4.45
N GLY A 338 -3.22 8.24 4.89
CA GLY A 338 -3.56 7.48 6.10
C GLY A 338 -3.15 8.14 7.41
N GLY A 339 -2.21 9.11 7.38
CA GLY A 339 -1.64 9.72 8.59
C GLY A 339 -0.77 8.75 9.40
N VAL A 340 0.05 7.97 8.71
CA VAL A 340 0.96 6.94 9.27
C VAL A 340 2.40 7.17 8.78
N ASN A 341 3.38 6.50 9.38
CA ASN A 341 4.76 6.52 8.86
C ASN A 341 4.87 5.79 7.52
N PHE A 342 5.96 6.03 6.77
CA PHE A 342 6.16 5.41 5.46
C PHE A 342 6.19 3.88 5.51
N ASN A 343 6.83 3.29 6.52
CA ASN A 343 6.84 1.84 6.73
C ASN A 343 5.44 1.25 6.96
N ASP A 344 4.52 2.03 7.55
CA ASP A 344 3.16 1.59 7.86
C ASP A 344 2.24 1.62 6.62
N ALA A 345 2.67 2.25 5.51
CA ALA A 345 1.93 2.28 4.24
C ALA A 345 1.67 0.89 3.64
N PHE A 346 2.40 -0.12 4.10
CA PHE A 346 2.20 -1.52 3.71
C PHE A 346 1.11 -2.22 4.54
N GLY A 347 0.66 -1.64 5.66
CA GLY A 347 -0.33 -2.21 6.56
C GLY A 347 -1.75 -1.67 6.33
N THR A 348 -2.68 -2.50 5.86
CA THR A 348 -4.06 -2.05 5.59
C THR A 348 -4.84 -1.70 6.85
N VAL A 349 -4.72 -2.51 7.91
CA VAL A 349 -5.41 -2.30 9.20
C VAL A 349 -5.00 -0.98 9.84
N GLY A 350 -3.69 -0.73 9.97
CA GLY A 350 -3.16 0.49 10.59
C GLY A 350 -3.59 1.77 9.87
N ILE A 351 -3.55 1.77 8.54
CA ILE A 351 -4.00 2.90 7.72
C ILE A 351 -5.48 3.19 7.99
N TRP A 352 -6.34 2.18 7.94
CA TRP A 352 -7.78 2.38 8.13
C TRP A 352 -8.15 2.72 9.57
N GLU A 353 -7.48 2.13 10.58
CA GLU A 353 -7.68 2.54 11.98
C GLU A 353 -7.36 4.03 12.17
N THR A 354 -6.25 4.50 11.61
CA THR A 354 -5.86 5.91 11.73
C THR A 354 -6.76 6.83 10.91
N THR A 355 -7.13 6.44 9.68
CA THR A 355 -8.06 7.21 8.84
C THR A 355 -9.41 7.39 9.52
N LEU A 356 -10.00 6.30 10.04
CA LEU A 356 -11.27 6.35 10.75
C LEU A 356 -11.16 7.15 12.06
N TYR A 357 -10.09 6.96 12.83
CA TYR A 357 -9.86 7.74 14.06
C TYR A 357 -9.82 9.25 13.77
N ARG A 358 -9.07 9.67 12.75
CA ARG A 358 -8.99 11.09 12.34
C ARG A 358 -10.35 11.63 11.92
N ARG A 359 -11.13 10.86 11.15
CA ARG A 359 -12.45 11.27 10.67
C ARG A 359 -13.45 11.39 11.83
N LEU A 360 -13.51 10.36 12.66
CA LEU A 360 -14.42 10.30 13.80
C LEU A 360 -14.18 11.45 14.79
N LEU A 361 -12.91 11.77 15.09
CA LEU A 361 -12.59 12.90 15.98
C LEU A 361 -13.05 14.25 15.41
N LYS A 362 -12.92 14.45 14.09
CA LYS A 362 -13.45 15.68 13.44
C LYS A 362 -14.97 15.79 13.57
N GLU A 363 -15.68 14.67 13.64
CA GLU A 363 -17.13 14.59 13.81
C GLU A 363 -17.56 14.60 15.29
N GLY A 364 -16.60 14.73 16.22
CA GLY A 364 -16.88 14.65 17.65
C GLY A 364 -17.24 13.23 18.14
N ARG A 365 -16.89 12.21 17.38
CA ARG A 365 -17.16 10.80 17.70
C ARG A 365 -15.86 10.11 18.09
N VAL A 366 -15.88 9.35 19.16
CA VAL A 366 -14.67 8.72 19.72
C VAL A 366 -14.81 7.21 19.69
N PRO A 367 -13.86 6.50 19.05
CA PRO A 367 -13.87 5.04 19.04
C PRO A 367 -13.57 4.46 20.42
N PRO A 368 -13.98 3.20 20.68
CA PRO A 368 -13.58 2.50 21.90
C PRO A 368 -12.08 2.26 21.93
N ILE A 369 -11.52 2.00 23.11
CA ILE A 369 -10.14 1.53 23.23
C ILE A 369 -10.04 0.11 22.69
N LYS A 370 -8.95 -0.18 21.98
CA LYS A 370 -8.66 -1.51 21.45
C LYS A 370 -8.40 -2.49 22.59
N SER A 371 -9.25 -3.50 22.72
CA SER A 371 -9.23 -4.49 23.80
C SER A 371 -8.63 -5.85 23.40
N GLY A 372 -7.98 -5.94 22.25
CA GLY A 372 -7.41 -7.19 21.72
C GLY A 372 -8.05 -7.60 20.39
N PRO A 373 -7.77 -8.81 19.89
CA PRO A 373 -8.39 -9.31 18.66
C PRO A 373 -9.88 -9.58 18.86
N GLY A 374 -10.66 -9.33 17.82
CA GLY A 374 -12.07 -9.71 17.77
C GLY A 374 -12.24 -11.25 17.76
N GLN A 375 -13.42 -11.71 18.07
CA GLN A 375 -13.77 -13.14 17.96
C GLN A 375 -14.35 -13.41 16.58
N ARG A 376 -13.91 -14.49 15.95
CA ARG A 376 -14.43 -14.98 14.69
C ARG A 376 -15.36 -16.17 14.94
N ALA A 377 -16.55 -16.12 14.40
CA ALA A 377 -17.56 -17.18 14.53
C ALA A 377 -17.44 -18.23 13.40
N GLY A 378 -16.23 -18.73 13.15
CA GLY A 378 -15.94 -19.66 12.04
C GLY A 378 -15.13 -19.03 10.91
N ASP A 379 -15.00 -19.71 9.78
CA ASP A 379 -14.33 -19.17 8.59
C ASP A 379 -15.24 -18.17 7.87
N LEU A 380 -14.68 -17.02 7.48
CA LEU A 380 -15.42 -16.05 6.69
C LEU A 380 -15.72 -16.63 5.30
N VAL A 381 -16.95 -16.49 4.88
CA VAL A 381 -17.37 -16.85 3.52
C VAL A 381 -16.68 -15.90 2.53
N GLY A 382 -15.94 -16.45 1.57
CA GLY A 382 -15.21 -15.68 0.55
C GLY A 382 -16.10 -15.16 -0.58
N GLY A 383 -15.47 -14.67 -1.65
CA GLY A 383 -16.14 -14.32 -2.90
C GLY A 383 -16.72 -15.54 -3.61
N TYR A 384 -17.70 -15.32 -4.49
CA TYR A 384 -18.24 -16.39 -5.31
C TYR A 384 -17.33 -16.67 -6.51
N VAL A 385 -16.97 -17.93 -6.69
CA VAL A 385 -16.22 -18.42 -7.86
C VAL A 385 -17.06 -19.52 -8.52
N LYS A 386 -17.27 -19.40 -9.82
CA LYS A 386 -17.88 -20.43 -10.64
C LYS A 386 -16.81 -21.20 -11.39
N ASP A 387 -16.84 -22.52 -11.30
CA ASP A 387 -15.89 -23.36 -12.02
C ASP A 387 -15.90 -23.08 -13.53
N PRO A 388 -14.72 -22.99 -14.16
CA PRO A 388 -14.64 -22.67 -15.58
C PRO A 388 -15.21 -23.80 -16.43
N LYS A 389 -15.97 -23.45 -17.46
CA LYS A 389 -16.37 -24.41 -18.49
C LYS A 389 -15.17 -24.78 -19.34
N VAL A 390 -14.68 -25.98 -19.20
CA VAL A 390 -13.51 -26.48 -19.91
C VAL A 390 -13.79 -26.56 -21.41
N GLY A 391 -12.95 -25.92 -22.22
CA GLY A 391 -13.04 -25.92 -23.67
C GLY A 391 -12.40 -24.70 -24.31
N MET A 392 -12.47 -24.66 -25.65
CA MET A 392 -12.04 -23.49 -26.42
C MET A 392 -13.26 -22.56 -26.62
N HIS A 393 -13.14 -21.33 -26.20
CA HIS A 393 -14.17 -20.30 -26.32
C HIS A 393 -13.59 -19.14 -27.18
N PRO A 394 -13.89 -19.07 -28.48
CA PRO A 394 -13.21 -18.15 -29.39
C PRO A 394 -13.60 -16.68 -29.18
N TRP A 395 -14.81 -16.42 -28.64
CA TRP A 395 -15.34 -15.06 -28.45
C TRP A 395 -15.82 -14.88 -27.02
N VAL A 396 -14.92 -14.46 -26.16
CA VAL A 396 -15.20 -14.23 -24.73
C VAL A 396 -15.11 -12.73 -24.43
N VAL A 397 -16.09 -12.26 -23.67
CA VAL A 397 -16.09 -10.89 -23.13
C VAL A 397 -16.12 -10.99 -21.63
N SER A 398 -15.33 -10.18 -20.94
CA SER A 398 -15.38 -10.04 -19.48
C SER A 398 -16.03 -8.73 -19.07
N PHE A 399 -16.83 -8.79 -18.01
CA PHE A 399 -17.37 -7.63 -17.29
C PHE A 399 -16.90 -7.68 -15.86
N ASP A 400 -16.47 -6.55 -15.34
CA ASP A 400 -15.97 -6.37 -13.99
C ASP A 400 -16.85 -5.36 -13.24
N LEU A 401 -17.29 -5.73 -12.02
CA LEU A 401 -18.04 -4.85 -11.14
C LEU A 401 -17.08 -3.92 -10.40
N ASN A 402 -16.85 -2.76 -10.98
CA ASN A 402 -15.87 -1.79 -10.50
C ASN A 402 -16.03 -1.49 -9.01
N SER A 403 -14.97 -1.80 -8.22
CA SER A 403 -14.95 -1.56 -6.77
C SER A 403 -16.15 -2.17 -6.02
N LEU A 404 -16.51 -3.41 -6.32
CA LEU A 404 -17.70 -4.10 -5.81
C LEU A 404 -17.89 -3.93 -4.30
N TYR A 405 -16.92 -4.33 -3.48
CA TYR A 405 -17.05 -4.27 -2.02
C TYR A 405 -17.22 -2.85 -1.46
N PRO A 406 -16.45 -1.84 -1.89
CA PRO A 406 -16.70 -0.46 -1.49
C PRO A 406 -18.11 0.04 -1.84
N HIS A 407 -18.64 -0.29 -3.03
CA HIS A 407 -19.98 0.11 -3.41
C HIS A 407 -21.07 -0.59 -2.60
N LEU A 408 -20.86 -1.86 -2.22
CA LEU A 408 -21.79 -2.56 -1.32
C LEU A 408 -21.79 -1.91 0.07
N MET A 409 -20.62 -1.55 0.61
CA MET A 409 -20.55 -0.85 1.88
C MET A 409 -21.31 0.49 1.81
N LEU A 410 -21.20 1.21 0.68
CA LEU A 410 -21.95 2.44 0.45
C LEU A 410 -23.45 2.20 0.32
N GLN A 411 -23.87 1.22 -0.49
CA GLN A 411 -25.25 0.91 -0.80
C GLN A 411 -26.03 0.43 0.43
N TYR A 412 -25.43 -0.45 1.23
CA TYR A 412 -26.06 -0.99 2.44
C TYR A 412 -25.78 -0.17 3.69
N ASN A 413 -25.07 0.94 3.58
CA ASN A 413 -24.66 1.79 4.70
C ASN A 413 -23.86 1.03 5.77
N MET A 414 -22.96 0.13 5.35
CA MET A 414 -22.19 -0.76 6.24
C MET A 414 -21.10 0.02 6.98
N SER A 415 -21.29 0.19 8.27
CA SER A 415 -20.35 0.84 9.19
C SER A 415 -20.59 0.32 10.62
N PRO A 416 -19.58 0.33 11.50
CA PRO A 416 -19.76 -0.22 12.85
C PRO A 416 -20.93 0.41 13.63
N GLU A 417 -21.16 1.70 13.46
CA GLU A 417 -22.19 2.46 14.15
C GLU A 417 -23.58 2.41 13.49
N THR A 418 -23.63 1.90 12.27
CA THR A 418 -24.93 1.67 11.58
C THR A 418 -25.40 0.23 11.73
N TYR A 419 -24.51 -0.68 12.14
CA TYR A 419 -24.86 -2.08 12.39
C TYR A 419 -25.82 -2.20 13.56
N ILE A 420 -26.92 -2.96 13.38
CA ILE A 420 -27.95 -3.19 14.40
C ILE A 420 -27.75 -4.61 14.95
N GLU A 421 -27.06 -4.72 16.08
CA GLU A 421 -26.64 -6.00 16.67
C GLU A 421 -27.82 -6.91 17.02
N ASP A 422 -28.90 -6.36 17.56
CA ASP A 422 -30.08 -7.09 18.02
C ASP A 422 -31.10 -7.39 16.91
N ARG A 423 -30.77 -7.08 15.64
CA ARG A 423 -31.69 -7.28 14.52
C ARG A 423 -31.05 -8.09 13.40
N ARG A 424 -31.66 -9.21 13.07
CA ARG A 424 -31.25 -10.05 11.93
C ARG A 424 -32.48 -10.50 11.17
N GLU A 425 -32.48 -10.32 9.85
CA GLU A 425 -33.55 -10.73 8.97
C GLU A 425 -33.28 -12.16 8.45
N TYR A 426 -34.36 -12.94 8.27
CA TYR A 426 -34.26 -14.24 7.61
C TYR A 426 -34.26 -14.04 6.09
N VAL A 427 -33.08 -14.00 5.50
CA VAL A 427 -32.87 -13.84 4.06
C VAL A 427 -31.77 -14.77 3.58
N SER A 428 -31.86 -15.23 2.33
CA SER A 428 -30.78 -15.92 1.63
C SER A 428 -30.63 -15.33 0.22
N GLN A 429 -29.47 -15.55 -0.39
CA GLN A 429 -29.21 -15.13 -1.76
C GLN A 429 -30.27 -15.69 -2.73
N ASP A 430 -30.66 -16.97 -2.58
CA ASP A 430 -31.65 -17.60 -3.44
C ASP A 430 -33.07 -17.02 -3.25
N MET A 431 -33.41 -16.59 -2.03
CA MET A 431 -34.70 -15.91 -1.80
C MET A 431 -34.73 -14.56 -2.56
N VAL A 432 -33.63 -13.82 -2.58
CA VAL A 432 -33.54 -12.57 -3.32
C VAL A 432 -33.55 -12.83 -4.84
N LEU A 433 -32.72 -13.74 -5.32
CA LEU A 433 -32.62 -14.10 -6.74
C LEU A 433 -33.95 -14.63 -7.31
N LEU A 434 -34.76 -15.27 -6.49
CA LEU A 434 -36.09 -15.80 -6.88
C LEU A 434 -37.23 -14.81 -6.59
N ASN A 435 -36.93 -13.57 -6.20
CA ASN A 435 -37.92 -12.54 -5.82
C ASN A 435 -38.87 -12.99 -4.69
N LYS A 436 -38.39 -13.84 -3.77
CA LYS A 436 -39.13 -14.32 -2.60
C LYS A 436 -38.88 -13.48 -1.33
N TYR A 437 -37.96 -12.54 -1.38
CA TYR A 437 -37.67 -11.61 -0.29
C TYR A 437 -37.78 -10.17 -0.79
N GLN A 438 -38.46 -9.34 -0.02
CA GLN A 438 -38.53 -7.90 -0.24
C GLN A 438 -38.39 -7.20 1.09
N ASN A 439 -37.45 -6.28 1.20
CA ASN A 439 -37.33 -5.40 2.36
C ASN A 439 -38.37 -4.29 2.28
N ASN A 440 -39.35 -4.30 3.19
CA ASN A 440 -40.40 -3.28 3.28
C ASN A 440 -40.06 -2.14 4.23
N ASP A 441 -39.02 -2.28 5.07
CA ASP A 441 -38.56 -1.27 6.01
C ASP A 441 -37.41 -0.45 5.40
N LYS A 442 -37.75 0.69 4.85
CA LYS A 442 -36.77 1.60 4.23
C LYS A 442 -35.81 2.27 5.23
N SER A 443 -36.11 2.22 6.53
CA SER A 443 -35.21 2.75 7.57
C SER A 443 -34.01 1.85 7.81
N VAL A 444 -33.99 0.64 7.22
CA VAL A 444 -32.95 -0.36 7.40
C VAL A 444 -32.53 -0.95 6.07
N SER A 445 -31.25 -1.09 5.85
CA SER A 445 -30.66 -1.93 4.79
C SER A 445 -30.40 -3.34 5.34
N VAL A 446 -30.75 -4.36 4.55
CA VAL A 446 -30.58 -5.78 4.91
C VAL A 446 -29.60 -6.42 3.94
N ALA A 447 -28.45 -6.87 4.44
CA ALA A 447 -27.43 -7.55 3.66
C ALA A 447 -27.82 -9.01 3.37
N ALA A 448 -27.13 -9.65 2.43
CA ALA A 448 -27.47 -10.99 1.97
C ALA A 448 -27.29 -12.10 3.03
N ASN A 449 -26.57 -11.84 4.12
CA ASN A 449 -26.47 -12.72 5.29
C ASN A 449 -27.53 -12.39 6.38
N GLY A 450 -28.41 -11.42 6.15
CA GLY A 450 -29.44 -10.99 7.09
C GLY A 450 -29.01 -9.92 8.08
N ALA A 451 -27.75 -9.48 8.06
CA ALA A 451 -27.28 -8.37 8.89
C ALA A 451 -27.98 -7.06 8.50
N CYS A 452 -28.39 -6.28 9.51
CA CYS A 452 -29.16 -5.06 9.34
C CYS A 452 -28.34 -3.82 9.67
N PHE A 453 -28.48 -2.78 8.84
CA PHE A 453 -27.82 -1.49 9.01
C PHE A 453 -28.86 -0.35 8.96
N THR A 454 -28.83 0.58 9.91
CA THR A 454 -29.74 1.72 9.89
C THR A 454 -29.46 2.69 8.75
N ASN A 455 -30.50 3.25 8.16
CA ASN A 455 -30.45 4.29 7.14
C ASN A 455 -30.82 5.69 7.71
N GLU A 456 -31.01 5.82 9.04
CA GLU A 456 -31.36 7.09 9.67
C GLU A 456 -30.27 8.15 9.53
N PHE A 457 -29.01 7.70 9.42
CA PHE A 457 -27.83 8.54 9.14
C PHE A 457 -26.82 7.79 8.30
N LYS A 458 -25.97 8.52 7.60
CA LYS A 458 -24.89 7.93 6.80
C LYS A 458 -23.72 7.52 7.69
N GLY A 459 -23.28 6.27 7.59
CA GLY A 459 -22.15 5.75 8.34
C GLY A 459 -20.81 6.40 7.95
N VAL A 460 -19.83 6.34 8.85
CA VAL A 460 -18.50 6.93 8.62
C VAL A 460 -17.76 6.25 7.47
N ILE A 461 -17.81 4.92 7.37
CA ILE A 461 -17.19 4.18 6.28
C ILE A 461 -17.82 4.55 4.93
N PRO A 462 -19.15 4.47 4.75
CA PRO A 462 -19.84 4.96 3.55
C PRO A 462 -19.52 6.42 3.20
N SER A 463 -19.42 7.28 4.20
CA SER A 463 -19.09 8.70 3.96
C SER A 463 -17.67 8.89 3.40
N ILE A 464 -16.70 8.14 3.91
CA ILE A 464 -15.31 8.18 3.42
C ILE A 464 -15.23 7.59 2.00
N ILE A 465 -15.91 6.48 1.73
CA ILE A 465 -15.93 5.86 0.40
C ILE A 465 -16.49 6.82 -0.65
N ASP A 466 -17.61 7.47 -0.34
CA ASP A 466 -18.26 8.43 -1.24
C ASP A 466 -17.35 9.63 -1.55
N GLU A 467 -16.72 10.19 -0.51
CA GLU A 467 -15.73 11.27 -0.64
C GLU A 467 -14.53 10.83 -1.49
N TYR A 468 -13.98 9.65 -1.20
CA TYR A 468 -12.83 9.10 -1.94
C TYR A 468 -13.15 8.86 -3.40
N TYR A 469 -14.34 8.34 -3.69
CA TYR A 469 -14.78 8.09 -5.06
C TYR A 469 -14.95 9.39 -5.85
N GLY A 470 -15.59 10.39 -5.24
CA GLY A 470 -15.72 11.73 -5.82
C GLY A 470 -14.37 12.39 -6.09
N ASN A 471 -13.49 12.41 -5.09
CA ASN A 471 -12.15 12.99 -5.21
C ASN A 471 -11.31 12.28 -6.28
N ARG A 472 -11.35 10.94 -6.32
CA ARG A 472 -10.64 10.15 -7.33
C ARG A 472 -11.11 10.47 -8.75
N SER A 473 -12.41 10.64 -8.95
CA SER A 473 -12.98 11.00 -10.26
C SER A 473 -12.44 12.35 -10.75
N VAL A 474 -12.42 13.36 -9.89
CA VAL A 474 -11.88 14.70 -10.20
C VAL A 474 -10.38 14.63 -10.52
N ILE A 475 -9.60 13.95 -9.69
CA ILE A 475 -8.15 13.78 -9.90
C ILE A 475 -7.87 13.08 -11.23
N LYS A 476 -8.63 12.01 -11.55
CA LYS A 476 -8.48 11.27 -12.80
C LYS A 476 -8.78 12.15 -14.03
N GLN A 477 -9.82 12.98 -13.95
CA GLN A 477 -10.12 13.92 -15.05
C GLN A 477 -9.01 14.95 -15.24
N ASN A 478 -8.43 15.47 -14.17
CA ASN A 478 -7.30 16.40 -14.24
C ASN A 478 -6.06 15.70 -14.81
N MET A 479 -5.76 14.47 -14.37
CA MET A 479 -4.67 13.66 -14.90
C MET A 479 -4.76 13.51 -16.42
N LEU A 480 -5.94 13.12 -16.95
CA LEU A 480 -6.16 12.97 -18.39
C LEU A 480 -5.91 14.28 -19.16
N LYS A 481 -6.27 15.44 -18.60
CA LYS A 481 -5.98 16.75 -19.22
C LYS A 481 -4.48 17.04 -19.28
N VAL A 482 -3.75 16.71 -18.20
CA VAL A 482 -2.29 16.90 -18.13
C VAL A 482 -1.58 15.93 -19.08
N GLU A 483 -2.02 14.67 -19.16
CA GLU A 483 -1.50 13.68 -20.12
C GLU A 483 -1.70 14.15 -21.57
N GLN A 484 -2.86 14.68 -21.89
CA GLN A 484 -3.12 15.25 -23.21
C GLN A 484 -2.24 16.47 -23.50
N ALA A 485 -2.00 17.33 -22.51
CA ALA A 485 -1.06 18.46 -22.64
C ALA A 485 0.38 17.96 -22.84
N LEU A 486 0.78 16.90 -22.12
CA LEU A 486 2.09 16.26 -22.24
C LEU A 486 2.35 15.69 -23.64
N GLU A 487 1.36 15.06 -24.25
CA GLU A 487 1.46 14.56 -25.64
C GLU A 487 1.68 15.69 -26.65
N ASN A 488 1.09 16.86 -26.40
CA ASN A 488 1.18 18.02 -27.30
C ASN A 488 2.38 18.92 -27.02
N ALA A 489 3.05 18.80 -25.86
CA ALA A 489 4.17 19.63 -25.48
C ALA A 489 5.41 19.37 -26.35
N LYS A 490 6.07 20.45 -26.80
CA LYS A 490 7.27 20.40 -27.64
C LYS A 490 8.52 20.81 -26.89
N ASP A 491 8.38 21.70 -25.91
CA ASP A 491 9.50 22.15 -25.07
C ASP A 491 9.91 21.08 -24.07
N PRO A 492 11.21 20.68 -24.01
CA PRO A 492 11.68 19.64 -23.07
C PRO A 492 11.42 19.98 -21.60
N VAL A 493 11.52 21.25 -21.20
CA VAL A 493 11.31 21.69 -19.81
C VAL A 493 9.83 21.61 -19.45
N GLU A 494 8.96 22.08 -20.35
CA GLU A 494 7.51 21.96 -20.19
C GLU A 494 7.10 20.47 -20.11
N LYS A 495 7.62 19.63 -21.01
CA LYS A 495 7.38 18.19 -21.02
C LYS A 495 7.77 17.51 -19.72
N ALA A 496 8.95 17.85 -19.17
CA ALA A 496 9.40 17.32 -17.88
C ALA A 496 8.50 17.77 -16.71
N ASN A 497 8.00 19.00 -16.73
CA ASN A 497 7.09 19.50 -15.72
C ASN A 497 5.71 18.81 -15.79
N LEU A 498 5.16 18.69 -17.00
CA LEU A 498 3.88 17.99 -17.21
C LEU A 498 3.98 16.50 -16.85
N LYS A 499 5.09 15.82 -17.15
CA LYS A 499 5.31 14.43 -16.73
C LYS A 499 5.30 14.29 -15.20
N ARG A 500 5.94 15.21 -14.47
CA ARG A 500 5.93 15.22 -13.00
C ARG A 500 4.52 15.46 -12.46
N GLU A 501 3.77 16.38 -13.04
CA GLU A 501 2.38 16.66 -12.64
C GLU A 501 1.48 15.46 -12.92
N ALA A 502 1.56 14.84 -14.10
CA ALA A 502 0.84 13.63 -14.45
C ALA A 502 1.12 12.48 -13.46
N ASN A 503 2.40 12.24 -13.13
CA ASN A 503 2.80 11.24 -12.15
C ASN A 503 2.26 11.55 -10.75
N SER A 504 2.27 12.81 -10.32
CA SER A 504 1.69 13.21 -9.04
C SER A 504 0.19 12.95 -8.96
N LEU A 505 -0.55 13.32 -10.00
CA LEU A 505 -2.00 13.07 -10.08
C LEU A 505 -2.30 11.56 -10.19
N HIS A 506 -1.49 10.81 -10.94
CA HIS A 506 -1.57 9.35 -10.99
C HIS A 506 -1.41 8.74 -9.60
N ASN A 507 -0.40 9.13 -8.85
CA ASN A 507 -0.16 8.62 -7.50
C ASN A 507 -1.30 8.96 -6.54
N GLN A 508 -1.84 10.18 -6.59
CA GLN A 508 -2.97 10.58 -5.76
C GLN A 508 -4.21 9.73 -6.02
N GLN A 509 -4.62 9.55 -7.31
CA GLN A 509 -5.78 8.72 -7.63
C GLN A 509 -5.54 7.24 -7.33
N MET A 510 -4.29 6.76 -7.44
CA MET A 510 -3.91 5.40 -7.12
C MET A 510 -3.89 5.13 -5.61
N ALA A 511 -3.39 6.06 -4.81
CA ALA A 511 -3.45 5.96 -3.35
C ALA A 511 -4.89 5.82 -2.85
N ILE A 512 -5.82 6.61 -3.41
CA ILE A 512 -7.26 6.50 -3.09
C ILE A 512 -7.82 5.13 -3.53
N LYS A 513 -7.48 4.66 -4.74
CA LYS A 513 -7.91 3.33 -5.23
C LYS A 513 -7.43 2.20 -4.32
N ILE A 514 -6.14 2.25 -3.93
CA ILE A 514 -5.54 1.26 -3.05
C ILE A 514 -6.20 1.29 -1.67
N ALA A 515 -6.42 2.48 -1.10
CA ALA A 515 -7.12 2.64 0.16
C ALA A 515 -8.52 2.00 0.10
N MET A 516 -9.35 2.37 -0.87
CA MET A 516 -10.69 1.81 -1.01
C MET A 516 -10.69 0.27 -1.17
N ASN A 517 -9.82 -0.27 -2.03
CA ASN A 517 -9.77 -1.71 -2.28
C ASN A 517 -9.24 -2.50 -1.07
N SER A 518 -8.41 -1.87 -0.23
CA SER A 518 -7.88 -2.50 0.99
C SER A 518 -8.85 -2.49 2.17
N LEU A 519 -9.96 -1.73 2.09
CA LEU A 519 -10.89 -1.55 3.19
C LEU A 519 -11.54 -2.88 3.64
N TYR A 520 -11.97 -3.72 2.68
CA TYR A 520 -12.49 -5.03 3.01
C TYR A 520 -11.46 -5.87 3.78
N GLY A 521 -10.21 -5.88 3.34
CA GLY A 521 -9.12 -6.58 4.04
C GLY A 521 -8.92 -6.09 5.48
N ALA A 522 -9.14 -4.81 5.74
CA ALA A 522 -9.15 -4.27 7.11
C ALA A 522 -10.39 -4.73 7.90
N THR A 523 -11.60 -4.56 7.35
CA THR A 523 -12.86 -4.92 8.03
C THR A 523 -13.01 -6.40 8.32
N ALA A 524 -12.37 -7.27 7.53
CA ALA A 524 -12.34 -8.72 7.71
C ALA A 524 -11.24 -9.21 8.67
N ASN A 525 -10.38 -8.32 9.15
CA ASN A 525 -9.26 -8.68 10.02
C ASN A 525 -9.66 -8.56 11.49
N ILE A 526 -9.51 -9.66 12.26
CA ILE A 526 -9.85 -9.72 13.70
C ILE A 526 -9.07 -8.72 14.56
N TYR A 527 -7.91 -8.24 14.10
CA TYR A 527 -7.11 -7.23 14.77
C TYR A 527 -7.55 -5.79 14.46
N PHE A 528 -8.54 -5.62 13.60
CA PHE A 528 -9.09 -4.30 13.30
C PHE A 528 -9.96 -3.80 14.46
N LEU A 529 -9.74 -2.56 14.91
CA LEU A 529 -10.50 -1.97 16.04
C LEU A 529 -12.02 -2.00 15.81
N TYR A 530 -12.45 -1.89 14.57
CA TYR A 530 -13.85 -1.81 14.15
C TYR A 530 -14.36 -3.14 13.56
N TYR A 531 -13.70 -4.25 13.88
CA TYR A 531 -14.10 -5.57 13.40
C TYR A 531 -15.46 -5.97 13.96
N ILE A 532 -16.37 -6.32 13.05
CA ILE A 532 -17.67 -6.96 13.33
C ILE A 532 -17.80 -8.13 12.37
N ASN A 533 -17.92 -9.35 12.91
CA ASN A 533 -17.99 -10.58 12.09
C ASN A 533 -19.12 -10.53 11.07
N ASP A 534 -20.33 -10.18 11.50
CA ASP A 534 -21.51 -10.10 10.65
C ASP A 534 -21.40 -9.06 9.54
N MET A 535 -20.72 -7.94 9.82
CA MET A 535 -20.44 -6.90 8.81
C MET A 535 -19.44 -7.40 7.77
N ALA A 536 -18.36 -8.08 8.19
CA ALA A 536 -17.37 -8.65 7.27
C ALA A 536 -18.02 -9.68 6.32
N GLU A 537 -18.89 -10.54 6.87
CA GLU A 537 -19.65 -11.54 6.13
C GLU A 537 -20.74 -10.92 5.23
N ALA A 538 -21.36 -9.83 5.67
CA ALA A 538 -22.34 -9.07 4.90
C ALA A 538 -21.75 -8.55 3.58
N ILE A 539 -20.50 -8.09 3.60
CA ILE A 539 -19.81 -7.57 2.41
C ILE A 539 -19.64 -8.67 1.36
N THR A 540 -19.08 -9.81 1.74
CA THR A 540 -18.81 -10.91 0.80
C THR A 540 -20.08 -11.60 0.31
N THR A 541 -21.03 -11.87 1.20
CA THR A 541 -22.30 -12.51 0.81
C THR A 541 -23.15 -11.61 -0.09
N SER A 542 -23.15 -10.30 0.14
CA SER A 542 -23.79 -9.34 -0.76
C SER A 542 -23.05 -9.22 -2.11
N GLY A 543 -21.70 -9.35 -2.11
CA GLY A 543 -20.91 -9.47 -3.33
C GLY A 543 -21.26 -10.71 -4.14
N GLN A 544 -21.37 -11.86 -3.47
CA GLN A 544 -21.83 -13.09 -4.10
C GLN A 544 -23.24 -12.93 -4.72
N LEU A 545 -24.15 -12.28 -4.00
CA LEU A 545 -25.50 -12.00 -4.50
C LEU A 545 -25.44 -11.13 -5.77
N SER A 546 -24.64 -10.06 -5.76
CA SER A 546 -24.54 -9.13 -6.88
C SER A 546 -24.01 -9.81 -8.15
N ILE A 547 -22.94 -10.61 -8.02
CA ILE A 547 -22.35 -11.26 -9.20
C ILE A 547 -23.25 -12.41 -9.73
N ARG A 548 -23.93 -13.16 -8.86
CA ARG A 548 -24.94 -14.17 -9.25
C ARG A 548 -26.17 -13.53 -9.89
N TRP A 549 -26.54 -12.34 -9.44
CA TRP A 549 -27.60 -11.57 -10.09
C TRP A 549 -27.18 -11.12 -11.49
N ALA A 550 -25.94 -10.63 -11.67
CA ALA A 550 -25.38 -10.29 -12.97
C ALA A 550 -25.37 -11.51 -13.93
N GLU A 551 -24.90 -12.67 -13.45
CA GLU A 551 -24.97 -13.95 -14.19
C GLU A 551 -26.37 -14.26 -14.68
N LYS A 552 -27.35 -14.20 -13.77
CA LYS A 552 -28.76 -14.47 -14.09
C LYS A 552 -29.28 -13.49 -15.14
N SER A 553 -29.01 -12.19 -14.98
CA SER A 553 -29.52 -11.13 -15.85
C SER A 553 -28.96 -11.24 -17.26
N VAL A 554 -27.66 -11.48 -17.39
CA VAL A 554 -27.01 -11.69 -18.70
C VAL A 554 -27.54 -12.95 -19.37
N ASN A 555 -27.68 -14.06 -18.65
CA ASN A 555 -28.24 -15.30 -19.19
C ASN A 555 -29.67 -15.12 -19.66
N VAL A 556 -30.53 -14.45 -18.89
CA VAL A 556 -31.92 -14.15 -19.29
C VAL A 556 -31.96 -13.31 -20.56
N TYR A 557 -31.14 -12.27 -20.64
CA TYR A 557 -31.04 -11.40 -21.82
C TYR A 557 -30.57 -12.18 -23.05
N LEU A 558 -29.50 -12.95 -22.96
CA LEU A 558 -28.94 -13.69 -24.10
C LEU A 558 -29.86 -14.81 -24.57
N ASN A 559 -30.53 -15.53 -23.63
CA ASN A 559 -31.53 -16.52 -24.00
C ASN A 559 -32.70 -15.90 -24.78
N LYS A 560 -33.18 -14.73 -24.36
CA LYS A 560 -34.23 -13.99 -25.09
C LYS A 560 -33.73 -13.54 -26.46
N LEU A 561 -32.52 -12.98 -26.56
CA LEU A 561 -31.93 -12.48 -27.79
C LEU A 561 -31.73 -13.59 -28.82
N LEU A 562 -31.21 -14.72 -28.39
CA LEU A 562 -30.79 -15.85 -29.25
C LEU A 562 -31.89 -16.90 -29.41
N LYS A 563 -33.07 -16.69 -28.77
CA LYS A 563 -34.20 -17.64 -28.75
C LYS A 563 -33.79 -19.05 -28.31
N THR A 564 -32.95 -19.10 -27.28
CA THR A 564 -32.55 -20.34 -26.61
C THR A 564 -33.33 -20.51 -25.31
N ASP A 565 -33.41 -21.76 -24.80
CA ASP A 565 -34.08 -22.04 -23.55
C ASP A 565 -33.06 -22.41 -22.47
N ASN A 566 -33.01 -21.61 -21.41
CA ASN A 566 -32.22 -21.82 -20.20
C ASN A 566 -30.72 -22.18 -20.47
N LYS A 567 -30.16 -21.67 -21.56
CA LYS A 567 -28.75 -21.89 -21.86
C LYS A 567 -27.90 -20.97 -21.00
N ASP A 568 -26.85 -21.53 -20.43
CA ASP A 568 -25.86 -20.78 -19.63
C ASP A 568 -24.69 -20.34 -20.51
N TYR A 569 -24.59 -19.03 -20.72
CA TYR A 569 -23.53 -18.37 -21.51
C TYR A 569 -22.34 -17.92 -20.66
N ILE A 570 -22.46 -17.98 -19.31
CA ILE A 570 -21.37 -17.61 -18.42
C ILE A 570 -20.43 -18.79 -18.26
N ILE A 571 -19.19 -18.62 -18.67
CA ILE A 571 -18.17 -19.69 -18.66
C ILE A 571 -17.30 -19.70 -17.41
N TYR A 572 -17.17 -18.54 -16.73
CA TYR A 572 -16.40 -18.41 -15.51
C TYR A 572 -16.85 -17.17 -14.73
N ILE A 573 -16.73 -17.22 -13.43
CA ILE A 573 -16.94 -16.09 -12.50
C ILE A 573 -15.83 -16.12 -11.47
N ASP A 574 -15.26 -14.94 -11.18
CA ASP A 574 -14.35 -14.74 -10.07
C ASP A 574 -14.69 -13.45 -9.33
N THR A 575 -15.27 -13.61 -8.16
CA THR A 575 -15.57 -12.55 -7.18
C THR A 575 -16.39 -11.38 -7.73
N ASP A 576 -15.82 -10.56 -8.60
CA ASP A 576 -16.40 -9.33 -9.18
C ASP A 576 -16.41 -9.33 -10.72
N SER A 577 -15.92 -10.38 -11.35
CA SER A 577 -15.86 -10.49 -12.80
C SER A 577 -16.65 -11.68 -13.34
N ILE A 578 -17.36 -11.47 -14.47
CA ILE A 578 -18.04 -12.52 -15.23
C ILE A 578 -17.45 -12.63 -16.63
N TYR A 579 -17.30 -13.87 -17.12
CA TYR A 579 -16.79 -14.18 -18.45
C TYR A 579 -17.90 -14.82 -19.28
N VAL A 580 -18.27 -14.16 -20.37
CA VAL A 580 -19.43 -14.48 -21.21
C VAL A 580 -18.97 -15.01 -22.56
N ASP A 581 -19.41 -16.20 -22.94
CA ASP A 581 -19.21 -16.73 -24.30
C ASP A 581 -20.20 -16.09 -25.28
N MET A 582 -19.67 -15.21 -26.13
CA MET A 582 -20.42 -14.47 -27.14
C MET A 582 -20.40 -15.14 -28.52
N SER A 583 -19.87 -16.34 -28.65
CA SER A 583 -19.73 -17.06 -29.94
C SER A 583 -21.10 -17.24 -30.64
N ALA A 584 -22.17 -17.47 -29.88
CA ALA A 584 -23.52 -17.59 -30.42
C ALA A 584 -24.06 -16.25 -30.95
N VAL A 585 -23.67 -15.13 -30.35
CA VAL A 585 -24.05 -13.77 -30.80
C VAL A 585 -23.35 -13.44 -32.12
N ILE A 586 -22.05 -13.74 -32.22
CA ILE A 586 -21.28 -13.59 -33.47
C ILE A 586 -21.93 -14.42 -34.57
N LYS A 587 -22.22 -15.71 -34.30
CA LYS A 587 -22.83 -16.60 -35.29
C LYS A 587 -24.21 -16.13 -35.72
N ALA A 588 -25.04 -15.63 -34.80
CA ALA A 588 -26.37 -15.10 -35.14
C ALA A 588 -26.31 -13.84 -35.98
N SER A 589 -25.28 -12.98 -35.82
CA SER A 589 -25.14 -11.72 -36.51
C SER A 589 -24.46 -11.83 -37.88
N PHE A 590 -23.46 -12.70 -38.01
CA PHE A 590 -22.64 -12.85 -39.21
C PHE A 590 -22.92 -14.14 -40.01
N GLY A 591 -23.74 -15.03 -39.48
CA GLY A 591 -24.02 -16.33 -40.12
C GLY A 591 -22.78 -17.22 -40.20
N ASN A 592 -22.51 -17.71 -41.43
CA ASN A 592 -21.33 -18.52 -41.75
C ASN A 592 -20.19 -17.71 -42.40
N ALA A 593 -20.26 -16.38 -42.37
CA ALA A 593 -19.20 -15.53 -42.90
C ALA A 593 -17.94 -15.64 -42.04
N ASP A 594 -16.77 -15.64 -42.65
CA ASP A 594 -15.50 -15.53 -41.94
C ASP A 594 -15.37 -14.14 -41.32
N VAL A 595 -15.45 -14.09 -40.01
CA VAL A 595 -15.35 -12.86 -39.23
C VAL A 595 -13.89 -12.67 -38.83
N THR A 596 -13.27 -11.57 -39.28
CA THR A 596 -11.93 -11.23 -38.81
C THR A 596 -11.98 -10.85 -37.33
N ARG A 597 -10.84 -11.00 -36.64
CA ARG A 597 -10.71 -10.63 -35.23
C ARG A 597 -11.18 -9.19 -34.97
N THR A 598 -10.69 -8.24 -35.76
CA THR A 598 -11.04 -6.81 -35.64
C THR A 598 -12.54 -6.56 -35.79
N GLN A 599 -13.19 -7.17 -36.80
CA GLN A 599 -14.63 -7.03 -37.01
C GLN A 599 -15.45 -7.59 -35.85
N GLY A 600 -15.03 -8.73 -35.29
CA GLY A 600 -15.69 -9.33 -34.13
C GLY A 600 -15.51 -8.49 -32.88
N GLU A 601 -14.33 -7.97 -32.61
CA GLU A 601 -14.03 -7.10 -31.47
C GLU A 601 -14.84 -5.80 -31.53
N GLU A 602 -14.86 -5.09 -32.67
CA GLU A 602 -15.64 -3.86 -32.86
C GLU A 602 -17.16 -4.09 -32.70
N PHE A 603 -17.65 -5.22 -33.21
CA PHE A 603 -19.05 -5.57 -33.07
C PHE A 603 -19.42 -5.88 -31.63
N LEU A 604 -18.62 -6.73 -30.95
CA LEU A 604 -18.86 -7.09 -29.55
C LEU A 604 -18.73 -5.89 -28.61
N ASP A 605 -17.77 -5.00 -28.83
CA ASP A 605 -17.64 -3.77 -28.05
C ASP A 605 -18.92 -2.92 -28.13
N LYS A 606 -19.51 -2.77 -29.32
CA LYS A 606 -20.79 -2.07 -29.48
C LYS A 606 -21.95 -2.77 -28.78
N VAL A 607 -22.06 -4.11 -28.93
CA VAL A 607 -23.12 -4.88 -28.28
C VAL A 607 -23.00 -4.82 -26.76
N CYS A 608 -21.80 -4.92 -26.23
CA CYS A 608 -21.54 -4.84 -24.80
C CYS A 608 -21.95 -3.46 -24.25
N LYS A 609 -21.44 -2.37 -24.82
CA LYS A 609 -21.73 -1.00 -24.39
C LYS A 609 -23.19 -0.60 -24.52
N MET A 610 -23.83 -1.00 -25.60
CA MET A 610 -25.21 -0.55 -25.89
C MET A 610 -26.30 -1.44 -25.28
N LYS A 611 -25.98 -2.68 -24.90
CA LYS A 611 -27.01 -3.66 -24.52
C LYS A 611 -26.70 -4.40 -23.24
N ILE A 612 -25.52 -4.95 -23.07
CA ILE A 612 -25.21 -5.77 -21.89
C ILE A 612 -24.94 -4.89 -20.68
N GLU A 613 -24.17 -3.82 -20.83
CA GLU A 613 -23.94 -2.83 -19.77
C GLU A 613 -25.28 -2.23 -19.30
N GLU A 614 -26.19 -1.88 -20.23
CA GLU A 614 -27.53 -1.40 -19.89
C GLU A 614 -28.33 -2.43 -19.04
N VAL A 615 -28.21 -3.73 -19.35
CA VAL A 615 -28.86 -4.80 -18.57
C VAL A 615 -28.26 -4.91 -17.16
N LEU A 616 -26.94 -4.72 -17.04
CA LEU A 616 -26.24 -4.78 -15.75
C LEU A 616 -26.49 -3.53 -14.91
N GLU A 617 -26.60 -2.34 -15.53
CA GLU A 617 -26.85 -1.08 -14.82
C GLU A 617 -28.31 -0.92 -14.34
N ASN A 618 -29.28 -1.44 -15.10
CA ASN A 618 -30.72 -1.31 -14.77
C ASN A 618 -31.24 -2.38 -13.81
N GLY A 619 -30.41 -3.31 -13.42
CA GLY A 619 -30.73 -4.36 -12.46
C GLY A 619 -30.22 -4.08 -11.08
#